data_0d2b7d4830b44be3e52671b1af8817ce
#
_entry.id   0d2b7d4830b44be3e52671b1af8817ce
#
_cell.length_a   1.000
_cell.length_b   1.000
_cell.length_c   1.000
_cell.angle_alpha   90.00
_cell.angle_beta   90.00
_cell.angle_gamma   90.00
#
_symmetry.space_group_name_H-M   'P 1'
#
loop_
_entity.id
_entity.type
_entity.pdbx_description
1 polymer ?
#
loop_
_entity_poly.entity_id
_entity_poly.type
_entity_poly.pdbx_seq_one_letter_code
_entity_poly.pdbx_strand_id
1 'polypeptide(L)'
;MPKHQDEAAGFSYWETKGWLQDLDAVVVGGGIVGMSAALHLRANHPDWHILILDCTTLGGATTRNAGFACFGSPSELLEDWKQLGAESTVDLVKMRWEGLRVLRQTWGDDAIGYQACGAIEAFTDADLMDACNEALPDLNEALTDVLGHPPFEASTKNVETGLIQLKGIIKSPLEGALDAARMTKTLRQQLHLKNISFLAGHQVQSLNHSHDEWTLVTNEGTLAARNVLIANNGWASELLELDVEKAPNTVVVSQPLAGLTLKSTVHHDRGYVYARELDGRLLIGGGRNWNCANEEERISKLKAWAREHVTGASDFEASVQWRGYLGVGATRGPILRDLGNGLYAGVRMGGMGVAIGTVVGRKLASMV
;
A
#
# COMPACT_ATOMS: atom_id res chain seq x y z
N MET A 1 15.51 -33.67 -27.39
CA MET A 1 15.19 -34.20 -26.07
C MET A 1 13.77 -33.80 -25.74
N PRO A 2 12.85 -34.71 -25.48
CA PRO A 2 11.47 -34.36 -25.13
C PRO A 2 11.50 -33.63 -23.79
N LYS A 3 10.85 -32.45 -23.75
CA LYS A 3 10.55 -31.76 -22.48
C LYS A 3 9.63 -32.71 -21.69
N HIS A 4 10.09 -33.20 -20.55
CA HIS A 4 9.20 -33.75 -19.55
C HIS A 4 8.19 -32.64 -19.24
N GLN A 5 6.94 -32.85 -19.65
CA GLN A 5 5.82 -32.21 -18.98
C GLN A 5 5.85 -32.81 -17.57
N ASP A 6 6.33 -32.05 -16.60
CA ASP A 6 6.10 -32.37 -15.21
C ASP A 6 4.59 -32.42 -15.05
N GLU A 7 4.05 -33.59 -14.79
CA GLU A 7 2.69 -33.77 -14.28
C GLU A 7 2.59 -32.84 -13.08
N ALA A 8 1.62 -31.93 -13.08
CA ALA A 8 1.40 -31.01 -11.99
C ALA A 8 1.34 -31.82 -10.70
N ALA A 9 2.34 -31.66 -9.83
CA ALA A 9 2.37 -32.30 -8.53
C ALA A 9 1.15 -31.76 -7.77
N GLY A 10 0.16 -32.58 -7.54
CA GLY A 10 -1.02 -32.23 -6.75
C GLY A 10 -0.69 -32.26 -5.27
N PHE A 11 -1.53 -31.61 -4.47
CA PHE A 11 -1.41 -31.65 -3.01
C PHE A 11 -1.45 -33.10 -2.49
N SER A 12 -0.63 -33.40 -1.49
CA SER A 12 -0.64 -34.69 -0.82
C SER A 12 -1.93 -34.91 -0.04
N TYR A 13 -2.22 -36.15 0.32
CA TYR A 13 -3.34 -36.47 1.20
C TYR A 13 -3.32 -35.67 2.51
N TRP A 14 -2.13 -35.46 3.10
CA TRP A 14 -1.97 -34.74 4.36
C TRP A 14 -2.21 -33.23 4.22
N GLU A 15 -1.76 -32.64 3.13
CA GLU A 15 -1.99 -31.23 2.81
C GLU A 15 -3.49 -30.99 2.57
N THR A 16 -4.10 -31.86 1.76
CA THR A 16 -5.55 -31.77 1.49
C THR A 16 -6.34 -31.88 2.79
N LYS A 17 -6.10 -32.90 3.59
CA LYS A 17 -6.84 -33.15 4.82
C LYS A 17 -6.57 -32.13 5.93
N GLY A 18 -5.33 -31.61 6.00
CA GLY A 18 -4.89 -30.72 7.08
C GLY A 18 -5.22 -29.24 6.88
N TRP A 19 -5.21 -28.79 5.61
CA TRP A 19 -5.31 -27.35 5.30
C TRP A 19 -6.30 -26.98 4.21
N LEU A 20 -6.67 -27.90 3.31
CA LEU A 20 -7.36 -27.58 2.06
C LEU A 20 -8.77 -28.17 1.94
N GLN A 21 -9.19 -29.00 2.91
CA GLN A 21 -10.51 -29.60 2.92
C GLN A 21 -11.53 -28.64 3.54
N ASP A 22 -12.75 -28.61 2.96
CA ASP A 22 -13.92 -27.89 3.50
C ASP A 22 -13.65 -26.39 3.78
N LEU A 23 -13.02 -25.72 2.82
CA LEU A 23 -12.72 -24.29 2.93
C LEU A 23 -13.99 -23.45 2.76
N ASP A 24 -14.34 -22.69 3.80
CA ASP A 24 -15.43 -21.72 3.73
C ASP A 24 -15.03 -20.48 2.97
N ALA A 25 -13.77 -20.04 3.13
CA ALA A 25 -13.24 -18.89 2.42
C ALA A 25 -11.75 -19.01 2.08
N VAL A 26 -11.39 -18.63 0.85
CA VAL A 26 -10.00 -18.44 0.42
C VAL A 26 -9.77 -16.98 0.09
N VAL A 27 -8.74 -16.39 0.69
CA VAL A 27 -8.27 -15.05 0.39
C VAL A 27 -7.04 -15.13 -0.50
N VAL A 28 -7.12 -14.59 -1.70
CA VAL A 28 -6.04 -14.56 -2.68
C VAL A 28 -5.26 -13.25 -2.54
N GLY A 29 -4.07 -13.34 -1.95
CA GLY A 29 -3.20 -12.21 -1.62
C GLY A 29 -3.06 -11.99 -0.11
N GLY A 30 -1.86 -12.26 0.41
CA GLY A 30 -1.49 -12.14 1.83
C GLY A 30 -0.93 -10.77 2.21
N GLY A 31 -1.33 -9.70 1.50
CA GLY A 31 -1.03 -8.32 1.86
C GLY A 31 -1.93 -7.78 2.98
N ILE A 32 -1.77 -6.49 3.32
CA ILE A 32 -2.55 -5.84 4.39
C ILE A 32 -4.06 -5.97 4.20
N VAL A 33 -4.56 -5.90 2.96
CA VAL A 33 -5.98 -6.07 2.63
C VAL A 33 -6.43 -7.50 2.93
N GLY A 34 -5.75 -8.50 2.40
CA GLY A 34 -6.13 -9.90 2.58
C GLY A 34 -6.00 -10.37 4.03
N MET A 35 -4.92 -10.00 4.72
CA MET A 35 -4.77 -10.30 6.15
C MET A 35 -5.88 -9.65 6.98
N SER A 36 -6.22 -8.38 6.71
CA SER A 36 -7.31 -7.70 7.40
C SER A 36 -8.66 -8.31 7.08
N ALA A 37 -8.92 -8.71 5.83
CA ALA A 37 -10.14 -9.40 5.45
C ALA A 37 -10.28 -10.73 6.20
N ALA A 38 -9.24 -11.55 6.21
CA ALA A 38 -9.26 -12.83 6.90
C ALA A 38 -9.49 -12.71 8.41
N LEU A 39 -8.88 -11.70 9.06
CA LEU A 39 -9.11 -11.42 10.48
C LEU A 39 -10.55 -10.99 10.77
N HIS A 40 -11.18 -10.20 9.89
CA HIS A 40 -12.58 -9.81 10.02
C HIS A 40 -13.53 -10.96 9.69
N LEU A 41 -13.24 -11.78 8.68
CA LEU A 41 -13.99 -13.01 8.43
C LEU A 41 -13.99 -13.92 9.66
N ARG A 42 -12.84 -14.14 10.31
CA ARG A 42 -12.77 -14.91 11.55
C ARG A 42 -13.59 -14.31 12.69
N ALA A 43 -13.65 -12.98 12.78
CA ALA A 43 -14.47 -12.32 13.80
C ALA A 43 -15.96 -12.47 13.53
N ASN A 44 -16.38 -12.42 12.26
CA ASN A 44 -17.79 -12.57 11.85
C ASN A 44 -18.23 -14.05 11.83
N HIS A 45 -17.31 -14.95 11.49
CA HIS A 45 -17.53 -16.40 11.30
C HIS A 45 -16.50 -17.20 12.10
N PRO A 46 -16.70 -17.39 13.42
CA PRO A 46 -15.71 -18.01 14.31
C PRO A 46 -15.32 -19.44 13.92
N ASP A 47 -16.23 -20.19 13.30
CA ASP A 47 -16.07 -21.60 12.98
C ASP A 47 -15.59 -21.86 11.52
N TRP A 48 -15.45 -20.82 10.72
CA TRP A 48 -15.06 -20.98 9.31
C TRP A 48 -13.63 -21.45 9.15
N HIS A 49 -13.42 -22.33 8.16
CA HIS A 49 -12.09 -22.67 7.69
C HIS A 49 -11.63 -21.63 6.67
N ILE A 50 -10.72 -20.74 7.10
CA ILE A 50 -10.21 -19.61 6.31
C ILE A 50 -8.77 -19.86 5.94
N LEU A 51 -8.45 -19.73 4.63
CA LEU A 51 -7.12 -19.88 4.08
C LEU A 51 -6.71 -18.62 3.33
N ILE A 52 -5.48 -18.14 3.55
CA ILE A 52 -4.82 -17.12 2.73
C ILE A 52 -3.79 -17.79 1.82
N LEU A 53 -3.84 -17.49 0.52
CA LEU A 53 -2.81 -17.86 -0.45
C LEU A 53 -2.04 -16.61 -0.88
N ASP A 54 -0.70 -16.66 -0.83
CA ASP A 54 0.16 -15.59 -1.34
C ASP A 54 1.27 -16.17 -2.23
N CYS A 55 1.46 -15.60 -3.40
CA CYS A 55 2.51 -16.04 -4.33
C CYS A 55 3.91 -15.70 -3.85
N THR A 56 4.05 -14.83 -2.86
CA THR A 56 5.35 -14.43 -2.29
C THR A 56 5.55 -15.00 -0.88
N THR A 57 6.79 -15.18 -0.47
CA THR A 57 7.12 -15.69 0.87
C THR A 57 6.98 -14.63 1.97
N LEU A 58 7.31 -13.36 1.67
CA LEU A 58 7.35 -12.29 2.67
C LEU A 58 6.24 -11.25 2.52
N GLY A 59 5.48 -11.30 1.45
CA GLY A 59 4.46 -10.33 1.10
C GLY A 59 4.88 -9.45 -0.10
N GLY A 60 3.89 -8.93 -0.81
CA GLY A 60 4.06 -8.10 -2.00
C GLY A 60 4.28 -6.62 -1.64
N ALA A 61 3.39 -5.73 -2.12
CA ALA A 61 3.47 -4.31 -1.85
C ALA A 61 3.47 -3.96 -0.35
N THR A 62 2.90 -4.80 0.51
CA THR A 62 2.81 -4.56 1.96
C THR A 62 4.17 -4.54 2.65
N THR A 63 5.15 -5.32 2.20
CA THR A 63 6.52 -5.31 2.74
C THR A 63 7.50 -4.51 1.88
N ARG A 64 7.08 -4.09 0.68
CA ARG A 64 7.92 -3.37 -0.28
C ARG A 64 7.54 -1.89 -0.44
N ASN A 65 6.70 -1.36 0.46
CA ASN A 65 6.39 0.06 0.51
C ASN A 65 7.46 0.85 1.29
N ALA A 66 7.33 2.17 1.29
CA ALA A 66 8.26 3.08 1.96
C ALA A 66 7.91 3.37 3.43
N GLY A 67 6.83 2.79 3.95
CA GLY A 67 6.39 2.98 5.33
C GLY A 67 5.75 4.35 5.59
N PHE A 68 5.07 4.94 4.61
CA PHE A 68 4.31 6.17 4.79
C PHE A 68 2.93 5.86 5.37
N ALA A 69 2.60 6.53 6.46
CA ALA A 69 1.27 6.54 7.06
C ALA A 69 0.62 7.90 6.74
N CYS A 70 0.10 8.03 5.52
CA CYS A 70 -0.36 9.28 4.94
C CYS A 70 -1.75 9.15 4.33
N PHE A 71 -2.48 10.28 4.24
CA PHE A 71 -3.79 10.35 3.60
C PHE A 71 -3.78 11.16 2.28
N GLY A 72 -2.66 11.79 1.94
CA GLY A 72 -2.45 12.49 0.68
C GLY A 72 -1.89 13.90 0.87
N SER A 73 -0.93 14.27 0.01
CA SER A 73 -0.33 15.60 0.01
C SER A 73 -1.25 16.63 -0.67
N PRO A 74 -1.10 17.95 -0.39
CA PRO A 74 -1.91 18.99 -0.99
C PRO A 74 -2.02 18.92 -2.52
N SER A 75 -0.92 18.74 -3.22
CA SER A 75 -0.95 18.69 -4.69
C SER A 75 -1.60 17.41 -5.23
N GLU A 76 -1.46 16.29 -4.53
CA GLU A 76 -2.17 15.05 -4.84
C GLU A 76 -3.68 15.22 -4.68
N LEU A 77 -4.11 15.81 -3.55
CA LEU A 77 -5.52 16.04 -3.26
C LEU A 77 -6.14 17.10 -4.20
N LEU A 78 -5.38 18.11 -4.60
CA LEU A 78 -5.81 19.08 -5.59
C LEU A 78 -6.05 18.43 -6.96
N GLU A 79 -5.22 17.46 -7.35
CA GLU A 79 -5.42 16.69 -8.56
C GLU A 79 -6.66 15.78 -8.45
N ASP A 80 -6.80 15.06 -7.31
CA ASP A 80 -7.98 14.25 -7.03
C ASP A 80 -9.26 15.09 -7.05
N TRP A 81 -9.23 16.31 -6.48
CA TRP A 81 -10.36 17.23 -6.47
C TRP A 81 -10.80 17.66 -7.88
N LYS A 82 -9.83 17.93 -8.76
CA LYS A 82 -10.10 18.25 -10.16
C LYS A 82 -10.66 17.08 -10.96
N GLN A 83 -10.24 15.86 -10.66
CA GLN A 83 -10.63 14.66 -11.40
C GLN A 83 -11.91 14.01 -10.87
N LEU A 84 -12.12 13.98 -9.55
CA LEU A 84 -13.18 13.23 -8.88
C LEU A 84 -14.28 14.14 -8.30
N GLY A 85 -14.00 15.45 -8.16
CA GLY A 85 -14.81 16.40 -7.40
C GLY A 85 -14.53 16.36 -5.88
N ALA A 86 -15.02 17.41 -5.20
CA ALA A 86 -14.76 17.63 -3.78
C ALA A 86 -15.23 16.46 -2.88
N GLU A 87 -16.49 16.08 -3.03
CA GLU A 87 -17.13 15.04 -2.21
C GLU A 87 -16.37 13.69 -2.29
N SER A 88 -16.08 13.22 -3.51
CA SER A 88 -15.36 11.97 -3.71
C SER A 88 -13.94 12.02 -3.15
N THR A 89 -13.27 13.16 -3.22
CA THR A 89 -11.94 13.37 -2.66
C THR A 89 -11.98 13.32 -1.13
N VAL A 90 -12.96 13.98 -0.51
CA VAL A 90 -13.18 13.93 0.95
C VAL A 90 -13.47 12.50 1.42
N ASP A 91 -14.32 11.77 0.72
CA ASP A 91 -14.62 10.37 1.02
C ASP A 91 -13.38 9.47 0.92
N LEU A 92 -12.52 9.70 -0.06
CA LEU A 92 -11.26 8.98 -0.21
C LEU A 92 -10.30 9.28 0.96
N VAL A 93 -10.15 10.54 1.35
CA VAL A 93 -9.36 10.95 2.52
C VAL A 93 -9.94 10.36 3.80
N LYS A 94 -11.25 10.38 3.98
CA LYS A 94 -11.95 9.76 5.11
C LYS A 94 -11.62 8.27 5.22
N MET A 95 -11.64 7.54 4.12
CA MET A 95 -11.29 6.11 4.10
C MET A 95 -9.83 5.89 4.48
N ARG A 96 -8.89 6.71 3.97
CA ARG A 96 -7.46 6.67 4.28
C ARG A 96 -7.22 6.95 5.77
N TRP A 97 -7.84 8.00 6.30
CA TRP A 97 -7.74 8.39 7.71
C TRP A 97 -8.32 7.35 8.67
N GLU A 98 -9.51 6.84 8.36
CA GLU A 98 -10.14 5.78 9.13
C GLU A 98 -9.24 4.53 9.19
N GLY A 99 -8.66 4.15 8.05
CA GLY A 99 -7.80 2.98 7.97
C GLY A 99 -6.52 3.14 8.79
N LEU A 100 -5.88 4.30 8.77
CA LEU A 100 -4.74 4.60 9.64
C LEU A 100 -5.12 4.56 11.12
N ARG A 101 -6.26 5.15 11.49
CA ARG A 101 -6.76 5.09 12.87
C ARG A 101 -7.00 3.66 13.32
N VAL A 102 -7.71 2.88 12.52
CA VAL A 102 -8.01 1.47 12.83
C VAL A 102 -6.71 0.67 12.96
N LEU A 103 -5.75 0.85 12.05
CA LEU A 103 -4.46 0.17 12.10
C LEU A 103 -3.73 0.45 13.43
N ARG A 104 -3.62 1.73 13.80
CA ARG A 104 -2.95 2.17 15.03
C ARG A 104 -3.68 1.75 16.31
N GLN A 105 -5.00 1.91 16.35
CA GLN A 105 -5.81 1.55 17.52
C GLN A 105 -5.87 0.05 17.76
N THR A 106 -5.90 -0.75 16.69
CA THR A 106 -6.03 -2.20 16.81
C THR A 106 -4.72 -2.86 17.24
N TRP A 107 -3.58 -2.40 16.71
CA TRP A 107 -2.31 -3.08 16.95
C TRP A 107 -1.38 -2.31 17.88
N GLY A 108 -1.60 -1.02 18.06
CA GLY A 108 -0.73 -0.11 18.81
C GLY A 108 0.47 0.39 18.00
N ASP A 109 0.84 1.64 18.24
CA ASP A 109 1.91 2.32 17.53
C ASP A 109 3.26 1.60 17.65
N ASP A 110 3.57 1.09 18.84
CA ASP A 110 4.80 0.34 19.06
C ASP A 110 4.87 -0.94 18.23
N ALA A 111 3.79 -1.71 18.13
CA ALA A 111 3.79 -2.98 17.42
C ALA A 111 4.02 -2.81 15.90
N ILE A 112 3.52 -1.72 15.33
CA ILE A 112 3.66 -1.41 13.91
C ILE A 112 4.83 -0.45 13.62
N GLY A 113 5.55 0.00 14.66
CA GLY A 113 6.64 0.96 14.54
C GLY A 113 6.19 2.32 14.01
N TYR A 114 5.01 2.78 14.40
CA TYR A 114 4.49 4.07 13.98
C TYR A 114 5.23 5.23 14.65
N GLN A 115 5.52 6.26 13.87
CA GLN A 115 6.16 7.49 14.27
C GLN A 115 5.30 8.68 13.83
N ALA A 116 4.83 9.48 14.77
CA ALA A 116 4.09 10.71 14.51
C ALA A 116 5.05 11.84 14.11
N CYS A 117 5.74 11.69 12.98
CA CYS A 117 6.79 12.60 12.54
C CYS A 117 6.25 13.74 11.64
N GLY A 118 4.96 13.76 11.33
CA GLY A 118 4.37 14.67 10.36
C GLY A 118 4.86 14.41 8.93
N ALA A 119 4.32 15.18 8.00
CA ALA A 119 4.72 15.16 6.60
C ALA A 119 4.99 16.58 6.08
N ILE A 120 5.78 16.66 5.03
CA ILE A 120 6.08 17.87 4.30
C ILE A 120 5.86 17.58 2.81
N GLU A 121 5.08 18.42 2.13
CA GLU A 121 5.18 18.49 0.68
C GLU A 121 6.21 19.53 0.30
N ALA A 122 7.21 19.13 -0.48
CA ALA A 122 8.33 19.94 -0.94
C ALA A 122 8.10 20.39 -2.38
N PHE A 123 8.16 21.70 -2.63
CA PHE A 123 7.92 22.27 -3.96
C PHE A 123 9.21 22.80 -4.58
N THR A 124 9.53 22.30 -5.77
CA THR A 124 10.57 22.85 -6.66
C THR A 124 9.97 23.65 -7.81
N ASP A 125 8.67 23.51 -8.05
CA ASP A 125 7.86 24.25 -9.02
C ASP A 125 7.04 25.31 -8.29
N ALA A 126 7.21 26.58 -8.67
CA ALA A 126 6.52 27.70 -8.05
C ALA A 126 5.02 27.73 -8.43
N ASP A 127 4.69 27.42 -9.68
CA ASP A 127 3.30 27.45 -10.15
C ASP A 127 2.45 26.39 -9.44
N LEU A 128 3.03 25.19 -9.21
CA LEU A 128 2.35 24.15 -8.45
C LEU A 128 2.20 24.54 -6.97
N MET A 129 3.21 25.18 -6.38
CA MET A 129 3.14 25.68 -5.00
C MET A 129 2.06 26.74 -4.84
N ASP A 130 2.00 27.71 -5.77
CA ASP A 130 1.02 28.79 -5.74
C ASP A 130 -0.40 28.23 -5.91
N ALA A 131 -0.62 27.30 -6.83
CA ALA A 131 -1.89 26.62 -7.00
C ALA A 131 -2.33 25.84 -5.74
N CYS A 132 -1.39 25.20 -5.04
CA CYS A 132 -1.69 24.53 -3.77
C CYS A 132 -2.01 25.52 -2.67
N ASN A 133 -1.26 26.62 -2.54
CA ASN A 133 -1.51 27.67 -1.53
C ASN A 133 -2.88 28.33 -1.73
N GLU A 134 -3.30 28.56 -2.98
CA GLU A 134 -4.61 29.08 -3.31
C GLU A 134 -5.73 28.12 -2.90
N ALA A 135 -5.52 26.80 -3.07
CA ALA A 135 -6.51 25.78 -2.75
C ALA A 135 -6.52 25.38 -1.26
N LEU A 136 -5.50 25.73 -0.47
CA LEU A 136 -5.39 25.31 0.94
C LEU A 136 -6.58 25.67 1.82
N PRO A 137 -7.18 26.89 1.74
CA PRO A 137 -8.35 27.21 2.56
C PRO A 137 -9.49 26.22 2.32
N ASP A 138 -9.83 25.97 1.05
CA ASP A 138 -10.94 25.09 0.67
C ASP A 138 -10.66 23.62 1.04
N LEU A 139 -9.42 23.15 0.83
CA LEU A 139 -8.99 21.81 1.25
C LEU A 139 -9.06 21.64 2.77
N ASN A 140 -8.58 22.62 3.53
CA ASN A 140 -8.62 22.59 4.98
C ASN A 140 -10.05 22.63 5.51
N GLU A 141 -10.92 23.50 4.95
CA GLU A 141 -12.33 23.56 5.32
C GLU A 141 -13.02 22.22 5.11
N ALA A 142 -12.90 21.65 3.91
CA ALA A 142 -13.55 20.39 3.55
C ALA A 142 -13.06 19.18 4.36
N LEU A 143 -11.79 19.17 4.79
CA LEU A 143 -11.18 18.05 5.47
C LEU A 143 -11.20 18.15 7.00
N THR A 144 -11.46 19.33 7.55
CA THR A 144 -11.45 19.55 9.01
C THR A 144 -12.45 18.65 9.74
N ASP A 145 -13.66 18.48 9.22
CA ASP A 145 -14.67 17.63 9.84
C ASP A 145 -14.26 16.15 9.86
N VAL A 146 -13.51 15.72 8.85
CA VAL A 146 -13.03 14.33 8.74
C VAL A 146 -11.83 14.05 9.65
N LEU A 147 -10.90 15.01 9.72
CA LEU A 147 -9.59 14.84 10.37
C LEU A 147 -9.55 15.39 11.80
N GLY A 148 -10.55 16.21 12.17
CA GLY A 148 -10.67 16.87 13.48
C GLY A 148 -9.90 18.19 13.58
N HIS A 149 -9.01 18.48 12.63
CA HIS A 149 -8.20 19.70 12.54
C HIS A 149 -7.91 20.04 11.08
N PRO A 150 -7.64 21.31 10.74
CA PRO A 150 -7.09 21.66 9.43
C PRO A 150 -5.79 20.87 9.17
N PRO A 151 -5.73 20.08 8.08
CA PRO A 151 -4.61 19.18 7.89
C PRO A 151 -3.32 19.82 7.39
N PHE A 152 -3.39 21.02 6.80
CA PHE A 152 -2.25 21.61 6.08
C PHE A 152 -1.94 23.02 6.53
N GLU A 153 -0.63 23.30 6.65
CA GLU A 153 -0.07 24.61 6.98
C GLU A 153 0.97 25.01 5.95
N ALA A 154 0.73 26.12 5.23
CA ALA A 154 1.74 26.71 4.34
C ALA A 154 2.90 27.30 5.15
N SER A 155 4.11 27.11 4.70
CA SER A 155 5.29 27.71 5.31
C SER A 155 6.24 28.24 4.24
N THR A 156 6.47 29.55 4.26
CA THR A 156 7.44 30.23 3.38
C THR A 156 8.84 30.30 4.01
N LYS A 157 8.99 29.99 5.29
CA LYS A 157 10.28 30.06 5.99
C LYS A 157 10.97 28.69 5.92
N ASN A 158 12.26 28.71 5.61
CA ASN A 158 13.18 27.58 5.83
C ASN A 158 13.26 27.28 7.32
N VAL A 159 12.22 26.67 7.88
CA VAL A 159 12.31 26.02 9.16
C VAL A 159 13.28 24.85 8.98
N GLU A 160 14.00 24.45 10.01
CA GLU A 160 14.93 23.31 10.02
C GLU A 160 14.21 21.99 9.66
N THR A 161 13.88 21.82 8.39
CA THR A 161 13.18 20.63 7.88
C THR A 161 14.12 19.55 7.39
N GLY A 162 15.40 19.89 7.23
CA GLY A 162 16.36 19.03 6.53
C GLY A 162 16.24 19.09 5.00
N LEU A 163 15.47 20.04 4.46
CA LEU A 163 15.28 20.26 3.02
C LEU A 163 15.88 21.62 2.61
N ILE A 164 16.46 21.66 1.39
CA ILE A 164 17.13 22.84 0.84
C ILE A 164 16.72 23.03 -0.64
N GLN A 165 16.99 24.22 -1.18
CA GLN A 165 16.79 24.58 -2.60
C GLN A 165 15.33 24.39 -3.08
N LEU A 166 14.35 24.71 -2.21
CA LEU A 166 12.94 24.63 -2.51
C LEU A 166 12.32 26.00 -2.79
N LYS A 167 11.21 26.05 -3.50
CA LYS A 167 10.35 27.22 -3.66
C LYS A 167 9.48 27.44 -2.43
N GLY A 168 9.08 26.37 -1.75
CA GLY A 168 8.34 26.38 -0.51
C GLY A 168 7.96 25.00 -0.04
N ILE A 169 7.25 24.95 1.08
CA ILE A 169 6.76 23.71 1.70
C ILE A 169 5.34 23.91 2.24
N ILE A 170 4.57 22.83 2.24
CA ILE A 170 3.32 22.71 2.99
C ILE A 170 3.48 21.56 3.97
N LYS A 171 3.07 21.73 5.22
CA LYS A 171 3.21 20.74 6.29
C LYS A 171 1.89 20.12 6.64
N SER A 172 1.93 18.85 7.05
CA SER A 172 0.83 18.16 7.70
C SER A 172 1.31 17.53 9.01
N PRO A 173 0.78 17.93 10.18
CA PRO A 173 1.14 17.31 11.46
C PRO A 173 0.45 15.95 11.67
N LEU A 174 -0.57 15.62 10.86
CA LEU A 174 -1.43 14.45 11.06
C LEU A 174 -0.89 13.17 10.43
N GLU A 175 0.09 13.27 9.55
CA GLU A 175 0.72 12.14 8.89
C GLU A 175 1.95 11.63 9.67
N GLY A 176 2.50 10.51 9.23
CA GLY A 176 3.66 9.92 9.86
C GLY A 176 4.29 8.80 9.05
N ALA A 177 5.10 8.03 9.73
CA ALA A 177 5.79 6.87 9.17
C ALA A 177 5.51 5.62 10.00
N LEU A 178 5.74 4.44 9.42
CA LEU A 178 5.72 3.17 10.14
C LEU A 178 6.79 2.21 9.60
N ASP A 179 6.98 1.12 10.34
CA ASP A 179 7.82 0.00 9.91
C ASP A 179 6.97 -1.07 9.21
N ALA A 180 7.10 -1.18 7.89
CA ALA A 180 6.34 -2.13 7.08
C ALA A 180 6.59 -3.60 7.49
N ALA A 181 7.80 -3.93 7.97
CA ALA A 181 8.14 -5.27 8.42
C ALA A 181 7.49 -5.57 9.77
N ARG A 182 7.55 -4.64 10.75
CA ARG A 182 6.88 -4.79 12.05
C ARG A 182 5.37 -4.91 11.88
N MET A 183 4.77 -4.04 11.07
CA MET A 183 3.34 -4.11 10.74
C MET A 183 2.95 -5.49 10.16
N THR A 184 3.70 -5.98 9.17
CA THR A 184 3.41 -7.28 8.55
C THR A 184 3.58 -8.44 9.52
N LYS A 185 4.63 -8.43 10.35
CA LYS A 185 4.85 -9.45 11.37
C LYS A 185 3.70 -9.47 12.39
N THR A 186 3.26 -8.30 12.83
CA THR A 186 2.13 -8.17 13.77
C THR A 186 0.86 -8.77 13.17
N LEU A 187 0.52 -8.42 11.93
CA LEU A 187 -0.66 -8.98 11.26
C LEU A 187 -0.56 -10.50 11.09
N ARG A 188 0.58 -11.03 10.65
CA ARG A 188 0.80 -12.48 10.51
C ARG A 188 0.71 -13.23 11.84
N GLN A 189 1.24 -12.64 12.91
CA GLN A 189 1.11 -13.22 14.25
C GLN A 189 -0.36 -13.33 14.67
N GLN A 190 -1.18 -12.33 14.35
CA GLN A 190 -2.62 -12.35 14.63
C GLN A 190 -3.36 -13.42 13.83
N LEU A 191 -3.00 -13.64 12.57
CA LEU A 191 -3.56 -14.76 11.79
C LEU A 191 -3.31 -16.10 12.50
N HIS A 192 -2.09 -16.33 12.94
CA HIS A 192 -1.72 -17.55 13.65
C HIS A 192 -2.51 -17.72 14.98
N LEU A 193 -2.58 -16.65 15.77
CA LEU A 193 -3.34 -16.66 17.04
C LEU A 193 -4.85 -16.89 16.85
N LYS A 194 -5.38 -16.59 15.67
CA LYS A 194 -6.78 -16.77 15.28
C LYS A 194 -7.05 -18.04 14.46
N ASN A 195 -6.07 -18.95 14.36
CA ASN A 195 -6.17 -20.18 13.58
C ASN A 195 -6.60 -19.92 12.12
N ILE A 196 -6.00 -18.91 11.48
CA ILE A 196 -6.16 -18.63 10.05
C ILE A 196 -4.93 -19.16 9.34
N SER A 197 -5.14 -20.08 8.39
CA SER A 197 -4.07 -20.68 7.62
C SER A 197 -3.49 -19.70 6.61
N PHE A 198 -2.15 -19.68 6.46
CA PHE A 198 -1.45 -18.83 5.51
C PHE A 198 -0.41 -19.67 4.74
N LEU A 199 -0.62 -19.84 3.44
CA LEU A 199 0.29 -20.56 2.56
C LEU A 199 1.00 -19.57 1.62
N ALA A 200 2.30 -19.42 1.83
CA ALA A 200 3.18 -18.61 1.00
C ALA A 200 3.74 -19.43 -0.16
N GLY A 201 4.05 -18.78 -1.28
CA GLY A 201 4.55 -19.44 -2.49
C GLY A 201 3.45 -20.06 -3.37
N HIS A 202 2.18 -19.86 -3.03
CA HIS A 202 1.02 -20.39 -3.76
C HIS A 202 0.42 -19.30 -4.66
N GLN A 203 0.67 -19.41 -5.96
CA GLN A 203 0.11 -18.49 -6.96
C GLN A 203 -1.19 -19.07 -7.53
N VAL A 204 -2.30 -18.40 -7.31
CA VAL A 204 -3.56 -18.70 -8.01
C VAL A 204 -3.43 -18.26 -9.46
N GLN A 205 -3.68 -19.18 -10.38
CA GLN A 205 -3.52 -19.01 -11.82
C GLN A 205 -4.88 -18.89 -12.54
N SER A 206 -5.92 -19.54 -12.02
CA SER A 206 -7.29 -19.43 -12.57
C SER A 206 -8.34 -19.77 -11.52
N LEU A 207 -9.55 -19.30 -11.78
CA LEU A 207 -10.75 -19.49 -10.97
C LEU A 207 -11.86 -20.06 -11.85
N ASN A 208 -12.51 -21.14 -11.40
CA ASN A 208 -13.64 -21.74 -12.09
C ASN A 208 -14.78 -21.98 -11.09
N HIS A 209 -15.99 -21.58 -11.41
CA HIS A 209 -17.17 -21.78 -10.57
C HIS A 209 -18.02 -22.94 -11.09
N SER A 210 -18.36 -23.88 -10.21
CA SER A 210 -19.29 -24.96 -10.51
C SER A 210 -19.91 -25.52 -9.23
N HIS A 211 -21.20 -25.88 -9.27
CA HIS A 211 -21.92 -26.55 -8.18
C HIS A 211 -21.77 -25.82 -6.82
N ASP A 212 -21.97 -24.51 -6.81
CA ASP A 212 -21.90 -23.63 -5.63
C ASP A 212 -20.52 -23.53 -4.95
N GLU A 213 -19.45 -23.95 -5.64
CA GLU A 213 -18.07 -23.81 -5.16
C GLU A 213 -17.14 -23.25 -6.24
N TRP A 214 -16.10 -22.56 -5.80
CA TRP A 214 -14.98 -22.11 -6.62
C TRP A 214 -13.86 -23.13 -6.59
N THR A 215 -13.37 -23.48 -7.75
CA THR A 215 -12.12 -24.22 -7.93
C THR A 215 -11.01 -23.25 -8.25
N LEU A 216 -9.97 -23.21 -7.40
CA LEU A 216 -8.78 -22.40 -7.56
C LEU A 216 -7.64 -23.30 -8.07
N VAL A 217 -7.12 -23.00 -9.25
CA VAL A 217 -5.92 -23.67 -9.78
C VAL A 217 -4.69 -22.87 -9.35
N THR A 218 -3.74 -23.52 -8.70
CA THR A 218 -2.48 -22.90 -8.27
C THR A 218 -1.27 -23.56 -8.94
N ASN A 219 -0.07 -22.99 -8.73
CA ASN A 219 1.19 -23.61 -9.16
C ASN A 219 1.50 -24.96 -8.47
N GLU A 220 0.87 -25.25 -7.32
CA GLU A 220 1.12 -26.46 -6.53
C GLU A 220 0.00 -27.51 -6.68
N GLY A 221 -1.19 -27.11 -7.11
CA GLY A 221 -2.34 -28.00 -7.24
C GLY A 221 -3.66 -27.23 -7.25
N THR A 222 -4.75 -27.96 -7.11
CA THR A 222 -6.11 -27.42 -7.16
C THR A 222 -6.82 -27.58 -5.82
N LEU A 223 -7.55 -26.55 -5.40
CA LEU A 223 -8.35 -26.55 -4.18
C LEU A 223 -9.74 -25.94 -4.44
N ALA A 224 -10.71 -26.22 -3.57
CA ALA A 224 -12.06 -25.71 -3.67
C ALA A 224 -12.43 -24.87 -2.45
N ALA A 225 -13.30 -23.85 -2.64
CA ALA A 225 -13.83 -23.03 -1.57
C ALA A 225 -15.19 -22.47 -1.92
N ARG A 226 -16.03 -22.20 -0.90
CA ARG A 226 -17.35 -21.58 -1.09
C ARG A 226 -17.24 -20.10 -1.44
N ASN A 227 -16.30 -19.39 -0.78
CA ASN A 227 -16.10 -17.96 -0.97
C ASN A 227 -14.64 -17.67 -1.34
N VAL A 228 -14.44 -16.77 -2.30
CA VAL A 228 -13.12 -16.34 -2.75
C VAL A 228 -13.02 -14.82 -2.70
N LEU A 229 -12.04 -14.32 -1.94
CA LEU A 229 -11.78 -12.89 -1.78
C LEU A 229 -10.48 -12.54 -2.50
N ILE A 230 -10.55 -11.77 -3.55
CA ILE A 230 -9.39 -11.32 -4.34
C ILE A 230 -8.82 -10.05 -3.71
N ALA A 231 -7.61 -10.16 -3.13
CA ALA A 231 -6.87 -9.11 -2.43
C ALA A 231 -5.41 -8.98 -2.91
N ASN A 232 -5.11 -9.48 -4.11
CA ASN A 232 -3.78 -9.51 -4.71
C ASN A 232 -3.40 -8.21 -5.45
N ASN A 233 -4.16 -7.13 -5.26
CA ASN A 233 -3.91 -5.75 -5.70
C ASN A 233 -3.65 -5.65 -7.21
N GLY A 234 -2.43 -5.24 -7.65
CA GLY A 234 -2.09 -5.05 -9.05
C GLY A 234 -2.08 -6.32 -9.91
N TRP A 235 -2.14 -7.50 -9.31
CA TRP A 235 -2.24 -8.79 -10.02
C TRP A 235 -3.67 -9.25 -10.25
N ALA A 236 -4.66 -8.49 -9.78
CA ALA A 236 -6.07 -8.90 -9.90
C ALA A 236 -6.53 -8.99 -11.37
N SER A 237 -5.97 -8.18 -12.27
CA SER A 237 -6.27 -8.26 -13.71
C SER A 237 -5.78 -9.54 -14.39
N GLU A 238 -4.92 -10.32 -13.73
CA GLU A 238 -4.51 -11.66 -14.22
C GLU A 238 -5.60 -12.73 -13.96
N LEU A 239 -6.53 -12.45 -13.03
CA LEU A 239 -7.61 -13.36 -12.63
C LEU A 239 -9.01 -12.85 -13.01
N LEU A 240 -9.20 -11.54 -13.08
CA LEU A 240 -10.49 -10.87 -13.22
C LEU A 240 -10.42 -9.71 -14.21
N GLU A 241 -11.51 -9.44 -14.90
CA GLU A 241 -11.66 -8.24 -15.74
C GLU A 241 -11.99 -7.02 -14.88
N LEU A 242 -10.94 -6.38 -14.34
CA LEU A 242 -11.04 -5.18 -13.52
C LEU A 242 -10.11 -4.08 -14.04
N ASP A 243 -10.53 -2.82 -13.84
CA ASP A 243 -9.69 -1.64 -14.13
C ASP A 243 -8.57 -1.53 -13.08
N VAL A 244 -7.61 -2.43 -13.17
CA VAL A 244 -6.41 -2.42 -12.33
C VAL A 244 -5.19 -2.85 -13.12
N GLU A 245 -4.14 -2.07 -13.04
CA GLU A 245 -2.85 -2.32 -13.67
C GLU A 245 -1.75 -2.44 -12.64
N LYS A 246 -0.79 -3.29 -12.93
CA LYS A 246 0.41 -3.50 -12.14
C LYS A 246 1.46 -2.45 -12.50
N ALA A 247 1.67 -1.44 -11.65
CA ALA A 247 2.64 -0.39 -11.86
C ALA A 247 3.88 -0.59 -10.98
N PRO A 248 5.10 -0.70 -11.57
CA PRO A 248 6.33 -0.79 -10.79
C PRO A 248 6.63 0.54 -10.10
N ASN A 249 7.14 0.45 -8.88
CA ASN A 249 7.58 1.60 -8.09
C ASN A 249 8.93 1.30 -7.45
N THR A 250 9.90 2.20 -7.68
CA THR A 250 11.30 2.04 -7.28
C THR A 250 11.53 2.67 -5.91
N VAL A 251 12.28 1.98 -5.06
CA VAL A 251 12.75 2.49 -3.76
C VAL A 251 14.25 2.26 -3.64
N VAL A 252 14.95 3.28 -3.14
CA VAL A 252 16.39 3.28 -2.93
C VAL A 252 16.68 3.76 -1.51
N VAL A 253 17.59 3.09 -0.81
CA VAL A 253 18.08 3.50 0.51
C VAL A 253 19.57 3.76 0.43
N SER A 254 20.01 4.88 1.00
CA SER A 254 21.41 5.26 1.04
C SER A 254 22.22 4.38 2.02
N GLN A 255 23.55 4.45 1.93
CA GLN A 255 24.40 4.15 3.09
C GLN A 255 24.06 5.14 4.25
N PRO A 256 24.56 4.91 5.48
CA PRO A 256 24.42 5.89 6.56
C PRO A 256 24.98 7.26 6.14
N LEU A 257 24.23 8.33 6.40
CA LEU A 257 24.56 9.69 6.01
C LEU A 257 24.84 10.55 7.26
N ALA A 258 26.07 10.98 7.44
CA ALA A 258 26.42 11.92 8.49
C ALA A 258 25.79 13.29 8.18
N GLY A 259 25.06 13.86 9.16
CA GLY A 259 24.43 15.17 8.99
C GLY A 259 23.05 15.16 8.34
N LEU A 260 22.43 13.98 8.13
CA LEU A 260 21.04 13.90 7.75
C LEU A 260 20.14 14.45 8.89
N THR A 261 19.36 15.47 8.58
CA THR A 261 18.52 16.18 9.58
C THR A 261 17.03 16.08 9.27
N LEU A 262 16.65 15.31 8.25
CA LEU A 262 15.27 15.09 7.87
C LEU A 262 14.53 14.33 8.99
N LYS A 263 13.40 14.90 9.46
CA LYS A 263 12.61 14.29 10.56
C LYS A 263 11.24 13.83 10.12
N SER A 264 10.65 14.52 9.13
CA SER A 264 9.31 14.21 8.61
C SER A 264 9.38 13.36 7.36
N THR A 265 8.28 12.73 7.01
CA THR A 265 8.10 12.19 5.66
C THR A 265 7.98 13.32 4.65
N VAL A 266 8.49 13.11 3.44
CA VAL A 266 8.49 14.11 2.37
C VAL A 266 7.73 13.58 1.18
N HIS A 267 6.76 14.38 0.71
CA HIS A 267 6.09 14.22 -0.58
C HIS A 267 6.63 15.26 -1.56
N HIS A 268 6.74 14.91 -2.82
CA HIS A 268 7.12 15.79 -3.91
C HIS A 268 6.44 15.35 -5.21
N ASP A 269 6.21 16.31 -6.11
CA ASP A 269 5.63 16.06 -7.42
C ASP A 269 4.33 15.22 -7.36
N ARG A 270 3.31 15.75 -6.70
CA ARG A 270 1.99 15.10 -6.56
C ARG A 270 2.06 13.69 -5.94
N GLY A 271 2.98 13.48 -5.00
CA GLY A 271 3.21 12.20 -4.35
C GLY A 271 3.94 11.16 -5.22
N TYR A 272 4.36 11.54 -6.42
CA TYR A 272 5.13 10.64 -7.29
C TYR A 272 6.57 10.45 -6.83
N VAL A 273 7.12 11.35 -6.02
CA VAL A 273 8.42 11.20 -5.34
C VAL A 273 8.19 11.35 -3.84
N TYR A 274 8.86 10.53 -3.08
CA TYR A 274 8.74 10.54 -1.63
C TYR A 274 10.08 10.18 -0.99
N ALA A 275 10.36 10.77 0.17
CA ALA A 275 11.58 10.50 0.94
C ALA A 275 11.32 10.53 2.44
N ARG A 276 12.13 9.76 3.20
CA ARG A 276 12.15 9.80 4.67
C ARG A 276 13.49 9.35 5.22
N GLU A 277 13.76 9.74 6.45
CA GLU A 277 14.85 9.16 7.21
C GLU A 277 14.50 7.72 7.65
N LEU A 278 15.49 6.85 7.68
CA LEU A 278 15.39 5.46 8.13
C LEU A 278 16.74 5.01 8.72
N ASP A 279 16.86 4.92 10.05
CA ASP A 279 18.04 4.44 10.75
C ASP A 279 19.35 5.13 10.31
N GLY A 280 19.35 6.48 10.25
CA GLY A 280 20.48 7.29 9.80
C GLY A 280 20.75 7.25 8.30
N ARG A 281 19.82 6.73 7.51
CA ARG A 281 19.86 6.63 6.05
C ARG A 281 18.72 7.42 5.43
N LEU A 282 18.86 7.80 4.19
CA LEU A 282 17.77 8.37 3.41
C LEU A 282 17.13 7.28 2.53
N LEU A 283 15.86 7.03 2.76
CA LEU A 283 15.01 6.29 1.83
C LEU A 283 14.37 7.28 0.88
N ILE A 284 14.47 7.03 -0.42
CA ILE A 284 13.78 7.78 -1.47
C ILE A 284 13.17 6.82 -2.48
N GLY A 285 12.00 7.15 -3.01
CA GLY A 285 11.35 6.33 -4.02
C GLY A 285 10.40 7.10 -4.91
N GLY A 286 9.87 6.41 -5.94
CA GLY A 286 8.92 6.99 -6.87
C GLY A 286 9.44 7.20 -8.27
N GLY A 287 9.09 8.36 -8.88
CA GLY A 287 9.50 8.74 -10.23
C GLY A 287 8.85 7.90 -11.35
N ARG A 288 7.72 7.23 -11.08
CA ARG A 288 7.03 6.44 -12.11
C ARG A 288 6.43 7.29 -13.23
N ASN A 289 6.12 8.56 -12.94
CA ASN A 289 5.64 9.55 -13.91
C ASN A 289 6.77 10.21 -14.75
N TRP A 290 8.01 9.97 -14.37
CA TRP A 290 9.14 10.48 -15.13
C TRP A 290 9.36 9.68 -16.40
N ASN A 291 9.62 10.37 -17.49
CA ASN A 291 10.03 9.73 -18.74
C ASN A 291 11.48 9.26 -18.61
N CYS A 292 11.68 8.02 -18.14
CA CYS A 292 12.98 7.37 -17.99
C CYS A 292 13.08 6.20 -18.97
N ALA A 293 14.22 6.08 -19.65
CA ALA A 293 14.48 4.98 -20.58
C ALA A 293 14.56 3.62 -19.86
N ASN A 294 15.02 3.61 -18.61
CA ASN A 294 15.16 2.39 -17.80
C ASN A 294 15.17 2.72 -16.31
N GLU A 295 15.29 1.66 -15.50
CA GLU A 295 15.34 1.75 -14.04
C GLU A 295 16.57 2.48 -13.51
N GLU A 296 17.72 2.30 -14.14
CA GLU A 296 18.98 2.92 -13.74
C GLU A 296 18.92 4.43 -13.86
N GLU A 297 18.32 4.94 -14.93
CA GLU A 297 18.07 6.37 -15.11
C GLU A 297 17.12 6.91 -14.03
N ARG A 298 16.06 6.17 -13.69
CA ARG A 298 15.13 6.54 -12.60
C ARG A 298 15.85 6.62 -11.26
N ILE A 299 16.65 5.63 -10.93
CA ILE A 299 17.46 5.62 -9.71
C ILE A 299 18.44 6.78 -9.69
N SER A 300 19.10 7.08 -10.83
CA SER A 300 20.00 8.21 -10.96
C SER A 300 19.30 9.54 -10.70
N LYS A 301 18.11 9.75 -11.25
CA LYS A 301 17.29 10.95 -11.00
C LYS A 301 16.83 11.06 -9.54
N LEU A 302 16.44 9.96 -8.91
CA LEU A 302 16.10 9.95 -7.48
C LEU A 302 17.31 10.33 -6.61
N LYS A 303 18.48 9.77 -6.90
CA LYS A 303 19.73 10.14 -6.21
C LYS A 303 20.09 11.61 -6.42
N ALA A 304 19.94 12.13 -7.63
CA ALA A 304 20.20 13.54 -7.96
C ALA A 304 19.27 14.47 -7.16
N TRP A 305 17.96 14.16 -7.12
CA TRP A 305 17.00 14.91 -6.34
C TRP A 305 17.36 14.91 -4.84
N ALA A 306 17.73 13.76 -4.30
CA ALA A 306 18.12 13.65 -2.90
C ALA A 306 19.36 14.49 -2.57
N ARG A 307 20.40 14.45 -3.42
CA ARG A 307 21.64 15.23 -3.25
C ARG A 307 21.41 16.74 -3.32
N GLU A 308 20.47 17.16 -4.17
CA GLU A 308 20.14 18.56 -4.38
C GLU A 308 19.26 19.14 -3.28
N HIS A 309 18.31 18.35 -2.76
CA HIS A 309 17.23 18.88 -1.91
C HIS A 309 17.25 18.41 -0.47
N VAL A 310 18.09 17.43 -0.09
CA VAL A 310 18.14 16.94 1.30
C VAL A 310 19.47 17.24 1.96
N THR A 311 19.42 17.95 3.07
CA THR A 311 20.61 18.28 3.89
C THR A 311 21.30 17.01 4.36
N GLY A 312 22.61 16.92 4.14
CA GLY A 312 23.42 15.77 4.50
C GLY A 312 23.36 14.62 3.50
N ALA A 313 22.69 14.80 2.32
CA ALA A 313 22.59 13.77 1.31
C ALA A 313 23.52 14.00 0.08
N SER A 314 24.48 14.95 0.14
CA SER A 314 25.41 15.21 -0.97
C SER A 314 26.14 13.96 -1.47
N ASP A 315 26.47 13.06 -0.56
CA ASP A 315 27.22 11.83 -0.81
C ASP A 315 26.31 10.59 -0.92
N PHE A 316 25.03 10.80 -1.23
CA PHE A 316 24.07 9.69 -1.34
C PHE A 316 24.58 8.62 -2.32
N GLU A 317 24.91 7.44 -1.80
CA GLU A 317 25.14 6.23 -2.57
C GLU A 317 24.12 5.17 -2.14
N ALA A 318 23.59 4.42 -3.11
CA ALA A 318 22.61 3.39 -2.83
C ALA A 318 23.26 2.18 -2.15
N SER A 319 22.78 1.79 -0.97
CA SER A 319 23.17 0.55 -0.31
C SER A 319 22.17 -0.58 -0.55
N VAL A 320 20.89 -0.22 -0.67
CA VAL A 320 19.80 -1.15 -0.96
C VAL A 320 18.84 -0.51 -1.95
N GLN A 321 18.34 -1.30 -2.88
CA GLN A 321 17.29 -0.89 -3.80
C GLN A 321 16.33 -2.05 -4.06
N TRP A 322 15.06 -1.73 -4.23
CA TRP A 322 14.06 -2.73 -4.57
C TRP A 322 12.92 -2.13 -5.38
N ARG A 323 12.11 -3.02 -5.93
CA ARG A 323 10.89 -2.67 -6.64
C ARG A 323 9.67 -3.22 -5.91
N GLY A 324 8.69 -2.35 -5.66
CA GLY A 324 7.32 -2.71 -5.31
C GLY A 324 6.41 -2.62 -6.52
N TYR A 325 5.21 -3.17 -6.42
CA TYR A 325 4.19 -3.03 -7.47
C TYR A 325 2.90 -2.50 -6.86
N LEU A 326 2.41 -1.42 -7.43
CA LEU A 326 1.14 -0.80 -7.08
C LEU A 326 0.02 -1.41 -7.93
N GLY A 327 -1.21 -1.37 -7.42
CA GLY A 327 -2.40 -1.52 -8.25
C GLY A 327 -2.94 -0.13 -8.56
N VAL A 328 -2.88 0.29 -9.80
CA VAL A 328 -3.35 1.59 -10.29
C VAL A 328 -4.44 1.39 -11.35
N GLY A 329 -5.16 2.43 -11.71
CA GLY A 329 -6.19 2.42 -12.74
C GLY A 329 -6.59 3.83 -13.11
N ALA A 330 -7.70 3.98 -13.80
CA ALA A 330 -8.19 5.28 -14.27
C ALA A 330 -8.49 6.27 -13.11
N THR A 331 -8.81 5.75 -11.91
CA THR A 331 -9.04 6.57 -10.71
C THR A 331 -8.19 6.08 -9.55
N ARG A 332 -7.95 6.94 -8.55
CA ARG A 332 -7.13 6.60 -7.35
C ARG A 332 -7.86 5.81 -6.27
N GLY A 333 -9.18 5.64 -6.37
CA GLY A 333 -9.96 4.90 -5.38
C GLY A 333 -9.78 3.38 -5.48
N PRO A 334 -9.98 2.63 -4.39
CA PRO A 334 -9.97 1.17 -4.41
C PRO A 334 -11.18 0.62 -5.17
N ILE A 335 -11.04 -0.59 -5.70
CA ILE A 335 -12.15 -1.39 -6.20
C ILE A 335 -12.61 -2.30 -5.07
N LEU A 336 -13.87 -2.15 -4.67
CA LEU A 336 -14.56 -3.04 -3.75
C LEU A 336 -15.81 -3.53 -4.47
N ARG A 337 -15.87 -4.83 -4.80
CA ARG A 337 -16.97 -5.42 -5.57
C ARG A 337 -17.36 -6.79 -5.05
N ASP A 338 -18.67 -7.01 -4.97
CA ASP A 338 -19.29 -8.32 -5.03
C ASP A 338 -19.43 -8.68 -6.50
N LEU A 339 -18.85 -9.80 -6.92
CA LEU A 339 -18.85 -10.30 -8.31
C LEU A 339 -19.87 -11.45 -8.47
N GLY A 340 -20.62 -11.77 -7.43
CA GLY A 340 -21.61 -12.84 -7.40
C GLY A 340 -21.02 -14.21 -7.09
N ASN A 341 -21.90 -15.14 -6.74
CA ASN A 341 -21.56 -16.55 -6.47
C ASN A 341 -20.45 -16.74 -5.44
N GLY A 342 -20.34 -15.85 -4.41
CA GLY A 342 -19.29 -15.94 -3.40
C GLY A 342 -17.91 -15.47 -3.87
N LEU A 343 -17.82 -14.68 -4.95
CA LEU A 343 -16.56 -14.06 -5.41
C LEU A 343 -16.57 -12.56 -5.12
N TYR A 344 -15.53 -12.07 -4.46
CA TYR A 344 -15.40 -10.69 -4.03
C TYR A 344 -14.03 -10.13 -4.38
N ALA A 345 -13.93 -8.83 -4.62
CA ALA A 345 -12.67 -8.18 -4.92
C ALA A 345 -12.44 -6.92 -4.08
N GLY A 346 -11.24 -6.81 -3.46
CA GLY A 346 -10.75 -5.63 -2.74
C GLY A 346 -9.34 -5.28 -3.21
N VAL A 347 -9.21 -4.48 -4.28
CA VAL A 347 -7.95 -4.26 -5.01
C VAL A 347 -7.79 -2.80 -5.44
N ARG A 348 -6.70 -2.45 -6.08
CA ARG A 348 -6.37 -1.10 -6.60
C ARG A 348 -6.18 -0.06 -5.49
N MET A 349 -5.19 -0.31 -4.61
CA MET A 349 -4.91 0.61 -3.48
C MET A 349 -4.20 1.91 -3.89
N GLY A 350 -3.80 2.09 -5.14
CA GLY A 350 -3.28 3.35 -5.71
C GLY A 350 -2.01 3.92 -5.05
N GLY A 351 -1.23 3.11 -4.32
CA GLY A 351 -0.09 3.59 -3.53
C GLY A 351 -0.42 3.88 -2.06
N MET A 352 -1.70 3.97 -1.69
CA MET A 352 -2.17 4.29 -0.33
C MET A 352 -2.56 3.06 0.50
N GLY A 353 -2.03 1.87 0.15
CA GLY A 353 -2.41 0.59 0.78
C GLY A 353 -2.18 0.54 2.29
N VAL A 354 -1.18 1.21 2.83
CA VAL A 354 -0.96 1.32 4.29
C VAL A 354 -2.14 2.02 4.96
N ALA A 355 -2.60 3.11 4.36
CA ALA A 355 -3.69 3.90 4.90
C ALA A 355 -5.05 3.21 4.77
N ILE A 356 -5.39 2.68 3.60
CA ILE A 356 -6.74 2.16 3.35
C ILE A 356 -6.91 0.66 3.53
N GLY A 357 -5.80 -0.09 3.59
CA GLY A 357 -5.85 -1.55 3.46
C GLY A 357 -6.65 -2.26 4.56
N THR A 358 -6.60 -1.76 5.79
CA THR A 358 -7.40 -2.31 6.91
C THR A 358 -8.89 -2.11 6.70
N VAL A 359 -9.32 -0.93 6.27
CA VAL A 359 -10.73 -0.62 6.00
C VAL A 359 -11.23 -1.37 4.78
N VAL A 360 -10.43 -1.44 3.72
CA VAL A 360 -10.77 -2.21 2.51
C VAL A 360 -10.93 -3.69 2.86
N GLY A 361 -10.00 -4.27 3.63
CA GLY A 361 -10.10 -5.66 4.07
C GLY A 361 -11.35 -5.92 4.93
N ARG A 362 -11.66 -5.02 5.87
CA ARG A 362 -12.89 -5.10 6.66
C ARG A 362 -14.14 -5.05 5.80
N LYS A 363 -14.22 -4.08 4.88
CA LYS A 363 -15.38 -3.94 3.97
C LYS A 363 -15.50 -5.16 3.05
N LEU A 364 -14.38 -5.69 2.55
CA LEU A 364 -14.37 -6.91 1.73
C LEU A 364 -14.94 -8.11 2.50
N ALA A 365 -14.54 -8.29 3.76
CA ALA A 365 -15.08 -9.34 4.63
C ALA A 365 -16.56 -9.15 4.98
N SER A 366 -17.07 -7.91 4.95
CA SER A 366 -18.48 -7.61 5.24
C SER A 366 -19.42 -7.85 4.06
N MET A 367 -18.89 -8.17 2.88
CA MET A 367 -19.67 -8.52 1.68
C MET A 367 -20.05 -10.01 1.67
N VAL A 368 -19.35 -10.81 2.45
CA VAL A 368 -19.54 -12.25 2.60
C VAL A 368 -20.59 -12.53 3.69
#